data_44914e68d8e52f872eea764442432408
#
_entry.id   44914e68d8e52f872eea764442432408
#
_cell.length_a   1.000
_cell.length_b   1.000
_cell.length_c   1.000
_cell.angle_alpha   90.00
_cell.angle_beta   90.00
_cell.angle_gamma   90.00
#
_symmetry.space_group_name_H-M   'P 1'
#
loop_
_entity.id
_entity.type
_entity.pdbx_description
1 polymer ?
#
loop_
_entity_poly.entity_id
_entity_poly.type
_entity_poly.pdbx_seq_one_letter_code
_entity_poly.pdbx_strand_id
1 'polypeptide(L)'
;MNKKTIWITGGSTGIGKSLAIKFANEGWNVAISARREELLNQISEKYENISSFPLDVTDKLKCKEIFNQIRNKYESIDICFFSTG
;
A
#
# COMPACT_ATOMS: atom_id res chain seq x y z
N MET A 1 -12.87 9.36 -14.39
CA MET A 1 -11.41 9.39 -14.56
C MET A 1 -10.75 8.37 -13.65
N ASN A 2 -9.80 7.64 -14.18
CA ASN A 2 -9.11 6.63 -13.39
C ASN A 2 -8.07 7.27 -12.49
N LYS A 3 -8.15 6.95 -11.21
CA LYS A 3 -7.13 7.40 -10.26
C LYS A 3 -5.87 6.58 -10.45
N LYS A 4 -4.73 7.21 -10.23
CA LYS A 4 -3.46 6.49 -10.21
C LYS A 4 -3.33 5.72 -8.91
N THR A 5 -2.58 4.65 -8.93
CA THR A 5 -2.39 3.76 -7.80
C THR A 5 -0.92 3.62 -7.45
N ILE A 6 -0.61 3.72 -6.17
CA ILE A 6 0.73 3.46 -5.65
C ILE A 6 0.66 2.32 -4.62
N TRP A 7 1.63 1.41 -4.71
CA TRP A 7 1.78 0.33 -3.74
C TRP A 7 3.07 0.57 -2.95
N ILE A 8 2.93 0.70 -1.64
CA ILE A 8 4.04 1.00 -0.74
C ILE A 8 4.25 -0.18 0.19
N THR A 9 5.42 -0.82 0.14
CA THR A 9 5.80 -1.81 1.14
C THR A 9 6.59 -1.12 2.24
N GLY A 10 6.40 -1.57 3.49
CA GLY A 10 6.95 -0.85 4.63
C GLY A 10 6.15 0.40 4.98
N GLY A 11 4.84 0.41 4.63
CA GLY A 11 4.00 1.59 4.77
C GLY A 11 3.52 1.92 6.18
N SER A 12 3.88 1.10 7.17
CA SER A 12 3.36 1.29 8.52
C SER A 12 4.12 2.33 9.34
N THR A 13 5.36 2.63 8.98
CA THR A 13 6.20 3.58 9.73
C THR A 13 7.13 4.35 8.80
N GLY A 14 7.71 5.43 9.32
CA GLY A 14 8.78 6.18 8.67
C GLY A 14 8.40 6.74 7.30
N ILE A 15 9.32 6.59 6.36
CA ILE A 15 9.15 7.15 5.01
C ILE A 15 7.93 6.57 4.30
N GLY A 16 7.71 5.26 4.44
CA GLY A 16 6.57 4.60 3.81
C GLY A 16 5.23 5.17 4.26
N LYS A 17 5.09 5.40 5.57
CA LYS A 17 3.87 5.98 6.12
C LYS A 17 3.68 7.41 5.60
N SER A 18 4.74 8.21 5.61
CA SER A 18 4.68 9.60 5.13
C SER A 18 4.27 9.67 3.66
N LEU A 19 4.84 8.78 2.83
CA LEU A 19 4.47 8.71 1.42
C LEU A 19 3.01 8.30 1.24
N ALA A 20 2.55 7.32 2.00
CA ALA A 20 1.16 6.86 1.91
C ALA A 20 0.19 8.02 2.16
N ILE A 21 0.43 8.78 3.21
CA ILE A 21 -0.40 9.92 3.56
C ILE A 21 -0.34 11.01 2.48
N LYS A 22 0.85 11.29 1.99
CA LYS A 22 1.03 12.30 0.94
C LYS A 22 0.24 11.94 -0.32
N PHE A 23 0.40 10.72 -0.81
CA PHE A 23 -0.31 10.30 -2.03
C PHE A 23 -1.81 10.21 -1.81
N ALA A 24 -2.23 9.79 -0.61
CA ALA A 24 -3.66 9.76 -0.28
C ALA A 24 -4.25 11.17 -0.34
N ASN A 25 -3.54 12.16 0.20
CA ASN A 25 -4.01 13.55 0.17
C ASN A 25 -4.03 14.12 -1.25
N GLU A 26 -3.25 13.56 -2.16
CA GLU A 26 -3.24 13.96 -3.56
C GLU A 26 -4.28 13.22 -4.40
N GLY A 27 -5.08 12.36 -3.77
CA GLY A 27 -6.17 11.68 -4.44
C GLY A 27 -5.82 10.35 -5.10
N TRP A 28 -4.63 9.82 -4.84
CA TRP A 28 -4.24 8.52 -5.38
C TRP A 28 -4.92 7.38 -4.62
N ASN A 29 -5.08 6.24 -5.29
CA ASN A 29 -5.35 5.00 -4.60
C ASN A 29 -4.04 4.53 -3.97
N VAL A 30 -4.04 4.24 -2.68
CA VAL A 30 -2.83 3.86 -1.97
C VAL A 30 -3.01 2.47 -1.36
N ALA A 31 -2.14 1.54 -1.76
CA ALA A 31 -2.07 0.23 -1.14
C ALA A 31 -0.82 0.20 -0.26
N ILE A 32 -0.97 -0.17 1.00
CA ILE A 32 0.16 -0.26 1.93
C ILE A 32 0.32 -1.69 2.42
N SER A 33 1.57 -2.13 2.50
CA SER A 33 1.91 -3.47 2.96
C SER A 33 3.03 -3.40 3.98
N ALA A 34 2.90 -4.21 5.03
CA ALA A 34 3.92 -4.42 6.04
C ALA A 34 3.53 -5.66 6.83
N ARG A 35 4.42 -6.14 7.70
CA ARG A 35 4.12 -7.33 8.49
C ARG A 35 3.12 -7.06 9.61
N ARG A 36 3.11 -5.84 10.17
CA ARG A 36 2.23 -5.50 11.30
C ARG A 36 0.89 -5.00 10.79
N GLU A 37 -0.08 -5.89 10.81
CA GLU A 37 -1.42 -5.59 10.31
C GLU A 37 -2.11 -4.47 11.09
N GLU A 38 -1.96 -4.45 12.42
CA GLU A 38 -2.62 -3.44 13.24
C GLU A 38 -2.16 -2.02 12.92
N LEU A 39 -0.88 -1.83 12.58
CA LEU A 39 -0.39 -0.51 12.20
C LEU A 39 -0.94 -0.08 10.84
N LEU A 40 -1.02 -1.02 9.91
CA LEU A 40 -1.61 -0.75 8.59
C LEU A 40 -3.07 -0.36 8.73
N ASN A 41 -3.81 -1.08 9.56
CA ASN A 41 -5.24 -0.81 9.74
C ASN A 41 -5.48 0.55 10.38
N GLN A 42 -4.63 0.98 11.30
CA GLN A 42 -4.73 2.30 11.89
C GLN A 42 -4.61 3.40 10.85
N ILE A 43 -3.73 3.20 9.87
CA ILE A 43 -3.55 4.17 8.80
C ILE A 43 -4.74 4.12 7.82
N SER A 44 -5.14 2.93 7.41
CA SER A 44 -6.22 2.79 6.43
C SER A 44 -7.57 3.26 6.95
N GLU A 45 -7.80 3.18 8.24
CA GLU A 45 -9.04 3.67 8.85
C GLU A 45 -9.17 5.18 8.77
N LYS A 46 -8.06 5.91 8.71
CA LYS A 46 -8.06 7.38 8.66
C LYS A 46 -8.22 7.94 7.25
N TYR A 47 -7.97 7.13 6.24
CA TYR A 47 -7.99 7.59 4.83
C TYR A 47 -8.76 6.60 3.98
N GLU A 48 -9.85 7.05 3.37
CA GLU A 48 -10.70 6.19 2.54
C GLU A 48 -9.95 5.54 1.39
N ASN A 49 -8.98 6.25 0.83
CA ASN A 49 -8.25 5.77 -0.34
C ASN A 49 -6.97 5.02 0.00
N ILE A 50 -6.73 4.71 1.27
CA ILE A 50 -5.64 3.82 1.68
C ILE A 50 -6.22 2.48 2.06
N SER A 51 -5.72 1.41 1.44
CA SER A 51 -6.11 0.04 1.76
C SER A 51 -4.91 -0.74 2.27
N SER A 52 -5.14 -1.58 3.28
CA SER A 52 -4.06 -2.37 3.87
C SER A 52 -4.01 -3.76 3.25
N PHE A 53 -2.80 -4.20 2.95
CA PHE A 53 -2.51 -5.54 2.43
C PHE A 53 -1.33 -6.11 3.22
N PRO A 54 -1.59 -6.74 4.39
CA PRO A 54 -0.50 -7.26 5.21
C PRO A 54 0.36 -8.24 4.43
N LEU A 55 1.68 -8.10 4.54
CA LEU A 55 2.61 -8.87 3.72
C LEU A 55 4.00 -8.90 4.36
N ASP A 56 4.58 -10.09 4.37
CA ASP A 56 6.01 -10.25 4.62
C ASP A 56 6.69 -10.32 3.24
N VAL A 57 7.51 -9.32 2.92
CA VAL A 57 8.13 -9.21 1.60
C VAL A 57 9.11 -10.34 1.30
N THR A 58 9.52 -11.12 2.30
CA THR A 58 10.36 -12.29 2.08
C THR A 58 9.58 -13.49 1.52
N ASP A 59 8.26 -13.45 1.61
CA ASP A 59 7.38 -14.48 1.06
C ASP A 59 7.02 -14.11 -0.39
N LYS A 60 7.78 -14.65 -1.33
CA LYS A 60 7.64 -14.31 -2.75
C LYS A 60 6.29 -14.68 -3.34
N LEU A 61 5.74 -15.82 -2.93
CA LEU A 61 4.42 -16.23 -3.42
C LEU A 61 3.35 -15.28 -2.94
N LYS A 62 3.44 -14.87 -1.69
CA LYS A 62 2.47 -13.93 -1.11
C LYS A 62 2.58 -12.56 -1.78
N CYS A 63 3.80 -12.13 -2.11
CA CYS A 63 3.99 -10.87 -2.83
C CYS A 63 3.25 -10.88 -4.15
N LYS A 64 3.33 -11.99 -4.89
CA LYS A 64 2.65 -12.13 -6.17
C LYS A 64 1.14 -12.11 -5.99
N GLU A 65 0.63 -12.79 -4.98
CA GLU A 65 -0.80 -12.80 -4.68
C GLU A 65 -1.30 -11.39 -4.36
N ILE A 66 -0.56 -10.67 -3.52
CA ILE A 66 -0.93 -9.30 -3.13
C ILE A 66 -0.89 -8.37 -4.35
N PHE A 67 0.13 -8.49 -5.19
CA PHE A 67 0.22 -7.71 -6.41
C PHE A 67 -1.04 -7.90 -7.28
N ASN A 68 -1.46 -9.15 -7.45
CA ASN A 68 -2.66 -9.45 -8.23
C ASN A 68 -3.92 -8.90 -7.58
N GLN A 69 -4.04 -8.98 -6.25
CA GLN A 69 -5.17 -8.43 -5.53
C GLN A 69 -5.28 -6.92 -5.72
N ILE A 70 -4.15 -6.22 -5.66
CA ILE A 70 -4.12 -4.77 -5.84
C ILE A 70 -4.52 -4.42 -7.27
N ARG A 71 -3.99 -5.13 -8.26
CA ARG A 71 -4.33 -4.89 -9.66
C ARG A 71 -5.82 -5.14 -9.93
N ASN A 72 -6.38 -6.18 -9.31
CA ASN A 72 -7.80 -6.48 -9.49
C ASN A 72 -8.68 -5.40 -8.85
N LYS A 73 -8.24 -4.85 -7.72
CA LYS A 73 -9.02 -3.83 -7.02
C LYS A 73 -8.98 -2.48 -7.75
N TYR A 74 -7.81 -2.10 -8.29
CA TYR A 74 -7.59 -0.75 -8.81
C TYR A 74 -7.31 -0.70 -10.31
N GLU A 75 -7.32 -1.85 -10.98
CA GLU A 75 -7.07 -2.02 -12.41
C GLU A 75 -5.61 -1.84 -12.82
N SER A 76 -4.84 -1.00 -12.14
CA SER A 76 -3.43 -0.80 -12.47
C SER A 76 -2.63 -0.40 -11.25
N ILE A 77 -1.31 -0.59 -11.32
CA ILE A 77 -0.38 -0.08 -10.33
C ILE A 77 0.61 0.81 -11.09
N ASP A 78 0.58 2.10 -10.78
CA ASP A 78 1.41 3.08 -11.49
C ASP A 78 2.79 3.22 -10.87
N ILE A 79 2.89 3.10 -9.54
CA ILE A 79 4.15 3.20 -8.82
C ILE A 79 4.21 2.11 -7.76
N CYS A 80 5.36 1.45 -7.64
CA CYS A 80 5.68 0.57 -6.52
C CYS A 80 6.85 1.17 -5.77
N PHE A 81 6.68 1.38 -4.48
CA PHE A 81 7.75 1.86 -3.62
C PHE A 81 8.05 0.81 -2.57
N PHE A 82 9.30 0.35 -2.53
CA PHE A 82 9.73 -0.67 -1.56
C PHE A 82 10.66 -0.03 -0.54
N SER A 83 10.17 0.06 0.71
CA SER A 83 10.99 0.54 1.81
C SER A 83 11.61 -0.67 2.51
N THR A 84 12.90 -0.63 2.76
CA THR A 84 13.63 -1.70 3.44
C THR A 84 13.87 -1.40 4.92
N GLY A 85 13.36 -0.32 5.39
CA GLY A 85 13.58 0.11 6.78
C GLY A 85 12.88 -0.71 7.83
#